data_1442ef74977b21cf85def781820bacbb
#
_entry.id   1442ef74977b21cf85def781820bacbb
#
_cell.length_a   1.000
_cell.length_b   1.000
_cell.length_c   1.000
_cell.angle_alpha   90.00
_cell.angle_beta   90.00
_cell.angle_gamma   90.00
#
_symmetry.space_group_name_H-M   'P 1'
#
loop_
_entity.id
_entity.type
_entity.pdbx_description
1 polymer ?
#
loop_
_entity_poly.entity_id
_entity_poly.type
_entity_poly.pdbx_seq_one_letter_code
_entity_poly.pdbx_strand_id
1 'polypeptide(L)'
;NPGDFVELGEHLSMTERRAASAERDAIDRFIAGFLSDRIDAVFQGRINGVTRFGLFVTLTETGADGLVPIRTLADDYYVHDETRHLLRGRNSGIEYRLGGEVEVRLTEANPVTGGMVLELMDSGTPPSAKRSAKARGGRPPRRAKGRTKTRAAGRGKSKAGRRRR
;
A
#
# COMPACT_ATOMS: atom_id res chain seq x y z
N ASN A 1 -32.84 14.22 39.23
CA ASN A 1 -31.52 14.73 39.69
C ASN A 1 -30.53 14.77 38.55
N PRO A 2 -29.61 15.74 38.49
CA PRO A 2 -28.58 15.79 37.44
C PRO A 2 -27.69 14.51 37.40
N GLY A 3 -27.50 13.87 38.55
CA GLY A 3 -26.74 12.61 38.66
C GLY A 3 -27.38 11.44 37.92
N ASP A 4 -28.70 11.35 37.92
CA ASP A 4 -29.43 10.27 37.27
C ASP A 4 -29.28 10.30 35.76
N PHE A 5 -29.13 11.52 35.16
CA PHE A 5 -28.90 11.66 33.71
C PHE A 5 -27.48 11.28 33.29
N VAL A 6 -26.50 11.49 34.17
CA VAL A 6 -25.11 11.09 33.89
C VAL A 6 -25.00 9.57 33.90
N GLU A 7 -25.54 8.92 34.95
CA GLU A 7 -25.56 7.45 35.05
C GLU A 7 -26.32 6.79 33.90
N LEU A 8 -27.47 7.36 33.52
CA LEU A 8 -28.24 6.90 32.38
C LEU A 8 -27.47 7.05 31.07
N GLY A 9 -26.75 8.17 30.88
CA GLY A 9 -25.92 8.42 29.72
C GLY A 9 -24.73 7.43 29.62
N GLU A 10 -24.09 7.15 30.74
CA GLU A 10 -23.01 6.15 30.80
C GLU A 10 -23.52 4.74 30.47
N HIS A 11 -24.66 4.36 31.05
CA HIS A 11 -25.30 3.07 30.81
C HIS A 11 -25.70 2.91 29.34
N LEU A 12 -26.31 3.93 28.73
CA LEU A 12 -26.67 3.93 27.32
C LEU A 12 -25.42 3.77 26.43
N SER A 13 -24.37 4.57 26.70
CA SER A 13 -23.11 4.49 25.97
C SER A 13 -22.44 3.11 26.08
N MET A 14 -22.47 2.51 27.25
CA MET A 14 -21.95 1.13 27.43
C MET A 14 -22.76 0.10 26.66
N THR A 15 -24.09 0.25 26.67
CA THR A 15 -25.00 -0.67 25.98
C THR A 15 -24.83 -0.56 24.47
N GLU A 16 -24.72 0.65 23.93
CA GLU A 16 -24.45 0.89 22.51
C GLU A 16 -23.13 0.30 22.06
N ARG A 17 -22.05 0.53 22.81
CA ARG A 17 -20.73 -0.07 22.51
C ARG A 17 -20.77 -1.60 22.50
N ARG A 18 -21.48 -2.19 23.46
CA ARG A 18 -21.66 -3.63 23.56
C ARG A 18 -22.46 -4.19 22.39
N ALA A 19 -23.54 -3.51 21.99
CA ALA A 19 -24.35 -3.89 20.84
C ALA A 19 -23.53 -3.79 19.53
N ALA A 20 -22.81 -2.71 19.34
CA ALA A 20 -21.95 -2.51 18.16
C ALA A 20 -20.77 -3.50 18.10
N SER A 21 -20.26 -3.96 19.26
CA SER A 21 -19.24 -5.02 19.29
C SER A 21 -19.84 -6.36 18.89
N ALA A 22 -21.01 -6.71 19.45
CA ALA A 22 -21.69 -7.97 19.14
C ALA A 22 -22.09 -8.06 17.66
N GLU A 23 -22.52 -6.94 17.06
CA GLU A 23 -22.82 -6.87 15.63
C GLU A 23 -21.57 -7.12 14.79
N ARG A 24 -20.45 -6.46 15.09
CA ARG A 24 -19.17 -6.70 14.39
C ARG A 24 -18.72 -8.14 14.52
N ASP A 25 -18.73 -8.70 15.73
CA ASP A 25 -18.32 -10.09 15.96
C ASP A 25 -19.19 -11.08 15.15
N ALA A 26 -20.49 -10.78 14.99
CA ALA A 26 -21.38 -11.60 14.17
C ALA A 26 -21.07 -11.51 12.68
N ILE A 27 -20.78 -10.30 12.18
CA ILE A 27 -20.39 -10.05 10.80
C ILE A 27 -19.05 -10.74 10.51
N ASP A 28 -18.07 -10.61 11.38
CA ASP A 28 -16.74 -11.22 11.22
C ASP A 28 -16.82 -12.75 11.14
N ARG A 29 -17.65 -13.37 11.98
CA ARG A 29 -17.91 -14.83 11.92
C ARG A 29 -18.58 -15.25 10.63
N PHE A 30 -19.55 -14.47 10.16
CA PHE A 30 -20.24 -14.75 8.90
C PHE A 30 -19.28 -14.66 7.70
N ILE A 31 -18.45 -13.61 7.66
CA ILE A 31 -17.45 -13.42 6.59
C ILE A 31 -16.38 -14.52 6.66
N ALA A 32 -15.89 -14.87 7.85
CA ALA A 32 -14.95 -15.97 8.04
C ALA A 32 -15.53 -17.31 7.58
N GLY A 33 -16.83 -17.56 7.84
CA GLY A 33 -17.55 -18.72 7.32
C GLY A 33 -17.63 -18.74 5.80
N PHE A 34 -17.95 -17.61 5.18
CA PHE A 34 -17.98 -17.47 3.73
C PHE A 34 -16.60 -17.66 3.08
N LEU A 35 -15.56 -17.18 3.74
CA LEU A 35 -14.19 -17.27 3.24
C LEU A 35 -13.52 -18.61 3.56
N SER A 36 -14.08 -19.42 4.47
CA SER A 36 -13.53 -20.75 4.81
C SER A 36 -13.48 -21.71 3.60
N ASP A 37 -14.38 -21.52 2.64
CA ASP A 37 -14.39 -22.29 1.39
C ASP A 37 -13.38 -21.75 0.35
N ARG A 38 -12.68 -20.65 0.67
CA ARG A 38 -11.75 -19.96 -0.22
C ARG A 38 -10.31 -19.91 0.33
N ILE A 39 -9.96 -20.92 1.10
CA ILE A 39 -8.57 -21.09 1.55
C ILE A 39 -7.66 -21.17 0.31
N ASP A 40 -6.45 -20.62 0.41
CA ASP A 40 -5.47 -20.42 -0.65
C ASP A 40 -5.85 -19.39 -1.74
N ALA A 41 -7.03 -18.76 -1.66
CA ALA A 41 -7.36 -17.65 -2.54
C ALA A 41 -6.53 -16.39 -2.21
N VAL A 42 -6.19 -15.65 -3.25
CA VAL A 42 -5.41 -14.41 -3.17
C VAL A 42 -6.33 -13.21 -3.23
N PHE A 43 -6.11 -12.25 -2.33
CA PHE A 43 -6.91 -11.04 -2.19
C PHE A 43 -6.03 -9.81 -2.15
N GLN A 44 -6.56 -8.70 -2.63
CA GLN A 44 -5.99 -7.39 -2.39
C GLN A 44 -6.44 -6.88 -1.02
N GLY A 45 -5.52 -6.30 -0.27
CA GLY A 45 -5.82 -5.75 1.05
C GLY A 45 -5.04 -4.49 1.35
N ARG A 46 -5.42 -3.84 2.44
CA ARG A 46 -4.77 -2.65 2.96
C ARG A 46 -4.38 -2.87 4.41
N ILE A 47 -3.15 -2.49 4.77
CA ILE A 47 -2.66 -2.56 6.14
C ILE A 47 -3.41 -1.54 6.99
N ASN A 48 -4.24 -2.00 7.92
CA ASN A 48 -4.99 -1.19 8.87
C ASN A 48 -4.35 -1.15 10.27
N GLY A 49 -3.39 -2.04 10.54
CA GLY A 49 -2.66 -2.07 11.79
C GLY A 49 -1.25 -2.65 11.64
N VAL A 50 -0.32 -2.08 12.38
CA VAL A 50 1.09 -2.54 12.41
C VAL A 50 1.46 -2.79 13.86
N THR A 51 1.84 -4.01 14.18
CA THR A 51 2.22 -4.42 15.53
C THR A 51 3.52 -5.22 15.52
N ARG A 52 4.10 -5.43 16.69
CA ARG A 52 5.28 -6.28 16.83
C ARG A 52 5.02 -7.78 16.51
N PHE A 53 3.76 -8.19 16.47
CA PHE A 53 3.36 -9.57 16.18
C PHE A 53 3.09 -9.81 14.70
N GLY A 54 2.86 -8.76 13.92
CA GLY A 54 2.52 -8.82 12.51
C GLY A 54 1.71 -7.63 12.03
N LEU A 55 1.07 -7.80 10.87
CA LEU A 55 0.26 -6.80 10.21
C LEU A 55 -1.20 -7.20 10.29
N PHE A 56 -2.07 -6.25 10.61
CA PHE A 56 -3.50 -6.39 10.38
C PHE A 56 -3.83 -5.84 8.99
N VAL A 57 -4.55 -6.62 8.22
CA VAL A 57 -4.89 -6.30 6.84
C VAL A 57 -6.39 -6.43 6.65
N THR A 58 -7.01 -5.38 6.12
CA THR A 58 -8.41 -5.39 5.69
C THR A 58 -8.47 -5.78 4.22
N LEU A 59 -9.20 -6.82 3.89
CA LEU A 59 -9.43 -7.26 2.51
C LEU A 59 -10.34 -6.26 1.79
N THR A 60 -9.93 -5.80 0.61
CA THR A 60 -10.64 -4.75 -0.14
C THR A 60 -12.02 -5.20 -0.62
N GLU A 61 -12.16 -6.49 -0.99
CA GLU A 61 -13.41 -7.02 -1.55
C GLU A 61 -14.50 -7.26 -0.50
N THR A 62 -14.12 -7.75 0.67
CA THR A 62 -15.07 -8.19 1.70
C THR A 62 -15.12 -7.26 2.90
N GLY A 63 -14.12 -6.39 3.08
CA GLY A 63 -13.96 -5.58 4.28
C GLY A 63 -13.52 -6.38 5.51
N ALA A 64 -13.19 -7.65 5.32
CA ALA A 64 -12.78 -8.53 6.41
C ALA A 64 -11.36 -8.23 6.90
N ASP A 65 -11.14 -8.33 8.21
CA ASP A 65 -9.83 -8.13 8.82
C ASP A 65 -9.12 -9.46 9.08
N GLY A 66 -7.85 -9.53 8.70
CA GLY A 66 -7.01 -10.69 8.95
C GLY A 66 -5.64 -10.32 9.48
N LEU A 67 -5.00 -11.25 10.15
CA LEU A 67 -3.64 -11.12 10.68
C LEU A 67 -2.64 -11.78 9.73
N VAL A 68 -1.63 -11.03 9.32
CA VAL A 68 -0.40 -11.56 8.73
C VAL A 68 0.63 -11.68 9.85
N PRO A 69 0.92 -12.88 10.36
CA PRO A 69 1.89 -13.05 11.43
C PRO A 69 3.30 -12.64 10.97
N ILE A 70 4.09 -12.04 11.87
CA ILE A 70 5.45 -11.60 11.56
C ILE A 70 6.35 -12.75 11.06
N ARG A 71 6.09 -13.97 11.49
CA ARG A 71 6.82 -15.18 11.09
C ARG A 71 6.58 -15.61 9.65
N THR A 72 5.48 -15.13 9.02
CA THR A 72 5.15 -15.42 7.61
C THR A 72 5.61 -14.31 6.67
N LEU A 73 6.11 -13.21 7.21
CA LEU A 73 6.82 -12.21 6.43
C LEU A 73 8.14 -12.81 5.93
N ALA A 74 8.73 -12.22 4.88
CA ALA A 74 9.99 -12.67 4.30
C ALA A 74 11.06 -12.89 5.40
N ASP A 75 12.02 -13.77 5.12
CA ASP A 75 13.08 -14.24 6.03
C ASP A 75 13.99 -13.08 6.48
N ASP A 76 13.47 -12.23 7.36
CA ASP A 76 14.18 -11.08 7.92
C ASP A 76 13.77 -10.84 9.38
N TYR A 77 14.61 -10.12 10.09
CA TYR A 77 14.30 -9.63 11.43
C TYR A 77 13.61 -8.27 11.34
N TYR A 78 12.34 -8.23 11.70
CA TYR A 78 11.53 -7.02 11.62
C TYR A 78 11.55 -6.23 12.92
N VAL A 79 11.82 -4.93 12.82
CA VAL A 79 11.77 -3.97 13.92
C VAL A 79 10.48 -3.15 13.79
N HIS A 80 9.70 -3.13 14.87
CA HIS A 80 8.49 -2.32 14.96
C HIS A 80 8.83 -0.89 15.39
N ASP A 81 8.45 0.09 14.56
CA ASP A 81 8.52 1.52 14.89
C ASP A 81 7.11 2.00 15.21
N GLU A 82 6.81 2.13 16.50
CA GLU A 82 5.49 2.56 16.98
C GLU A 82 5.16 3.99 16.55
N THR A 83 6.17 4.88 16.53
CA THR A 83 5.98 6.29 16.20
C THR A 83 5.60 6.49 14.73
N ARG A 84 6.12 5.63 13.86
CA ARG A 84 5.88 5.71 12.41
C ARG A 84 4.85 4.71 11.92
N HIS A 85 4.32 3.88 12.81
CA HIS A 85 3.39 2.78 12.51
C HIS A 85 3.89 1.92 11.33
N LEU A 86 5.12 1.41 11.45
CA LEU A 86 5.73 0.58 10.44
C LEU A 86 6.53 -0.59 11.03
N LEU A 87 6.58 -1.69 10.26
CA LEU A 87 7.56 -2.75 10.41
C LEU A 87 8.65 -2.57 9.38
N ARG A 88 9.91 -2.63 9.81
CA ARG A 88 11.07 -2.53 8.92
C ARG A 88 11.95 -3.75 9.05
N GLY A 89 12.22 -4.40 7.92
CA GLY A 89 13.21 -5.46 7.83
C GLY A 89 14.62 -4.91 8.07
N ARG A 90 15.37 -5.56 8.95
CA ARG A 90 16.70 -5.12 9.35
C ARG A 90 17.73 -5.32 8.24
N ASN A 91 17.63 -6.42 7.51
CA ASN A 91 18.55 -6.80 6.46
C ASN A 91 18.06 -6.35 5.08
N SER A 92 16.79 -6.61 4.76
CA SER A 92 16.18 -6.26 3.48
C SER A 92 15.88 -4.76 3.34
N GLY A 93 15.66 -4.07 4.47
CA GLY A 93 15.18 -2.70 4.48
C GLY A 93 13.73 -2.54 3.99
N ILE A 94 13.01 -3.64 3.76
CA ILE A 94 11.60 -3.63 3.38
C ILE A 94 10.77 -3.00 4.49
N GLU A 95 9.85 -2.11 4.14
CA GLU A 95 8.99 -1.42 5.08
C GLU A 95 7.52 -1.71 4.79
N TYR A 96 6.81 -2.18 5.81
CA TYR A 96 5.35 -2.30 5.82
C TYR A 96 4.77 -1.19 6.66
N ARG A 97 3.96 -0.32 6.06
CA ARG A 97 3.40 0.87 6.70
C ARG A 97 1.88 0.80 6.78
N LEU A 98 1.34 1.45 7.80
CA LEU A 98 -0.10 1.68 7.89
C LEU A 98 -0.64 2.33 6.61
N GLY A 99 -1.74 1.79 6.08
CA GLY A 99 -2.38 2.25 4.84
C GLY A 99 -1.71 1.75 3.55
N GLY A 100 -0.65 0.92 3.64
CA GLY A 100 -0.02 0.28 2.48
C GLY A 100 -0.95 -0.75 1.85
N GLU A 101 -0.93 -0.83 0.52
CA GLU A 101 -1.64 -1.87 -0.23
C GLU A 101 -0.74 -3.10 -0.32
N VAL A 102 -1.35 -4.27 -0.15
CA VAL A 102 -0.65 -5.56 -0.14
C VAL A 102 -1.50 -6.62 -0.80
N GLU A 103 -0.85 -7.60 -1.38
CA GLU A 103 -1.48 -8.82 -1.88
C GLU A 103 -1.28 -9.94 -0.86
N VAL A 104 -2.37 -10.58 -0.45
CA VAL A 104 -2.37 -11.58 0.61
C VAL A 104 -3.11 -12.83 0.19
N ARG A 105 -2.63 -13.99 0.67
CA ARG A 105 -3.29 -15.28 0.53
C ARG A 105 -3.96 -15.65 1.83
N LEU A 106 -5.20 -16.13 1.76
CA LEU A 106 -5.92 -16.63 2.92
C LEU A 106 -5.42 -18.03 3.28
N THR A 107 -4.81 -18.18 4.46
CA THR A 107 -4.30 -19.48 4.93
C THR A 107 -5.24 -20.15 5.91
N GLU A 108 -5.96 -19.38 6.71
CA GLU A 108 -6.90 -19.90 7.69
C GLU A 108 -8.07 -18.92 7.89
N ALA A 109 -9.28 -19.45 8.00
CA ALA A 109 -10.47 -18.71 8.38
C ALA A 109 -11.22 -19.50 9.44
N ASN A 110 -11.48 -18.88 10.60
CA ASN A 110 -12.17 -19.52 11.72
C ASN A 110 -13.57 -18.91 11.91
N PRO A 111 -14.64 -19.59 11.50
CA PRO A 111 -16.01 -19.05 11.58
C PRO A 111 -16.52 -18.96 13.04
N VAL A 112 -15.86 -19.62 13.99
CA VAL A 112 -16.28 -19.56 15.40
C VAL A 112 -15.80 -18.27 16.06
N THR A 113 -14.56 -17.87 15.77
CA THR A 113 -13.93 -16.66 16.33
C THR A 113 -14.05 -15.44 15.42
N GLY A 114 -14.35 -15.63 14.13
CA GLY A 114 -14.27 -14.57 13.09
C GLY A 114 -12.84 -14.25 12.68
N GLY A 115 -11.84 -14.92 13.26
CA GLY A 115 -10.43 -14.65 12.96
C GLY A 115 -9.97 -15.25 11.64
N MET A 116 -9.10 -14.52 10.94
CA MET A 116 -8.46 -14.98 9.72
C MET A 116 -6.95 -14.80 9.79
N VAL A 117 -6.23 -15.79 9.25
CA VAL A 117 -4.78 -15.73 9.09
C VAL A 117 -4.46 -15.60 7.61
N LEU A 118 -3.63 -14.63 7.32
CA LEU A 118 -3.22 -14.27 5.98
C LEU A 118 -1.71 -14.47 5.82
N GLU A 119 -1.28 -14.77 4.61
CA GLU A 119 0.13 -14.80 4.23
C GLU A 119 0.40 -13.75 3.14
N LEU A 120 1.47 -13.01 3.29
CA LEU A 120 1.84 -11.98 2.33
C LEU A 120 2.41 -12.62 1.07
N MET A 121 1.86 -12.26 -0.09
CA MET A 121 2.33 -12.72 -1.40
C MET A 121 3.33 -11.74 -2.01
N ASP A 122 3.21 -10.45 -1.66
CA ASP A 122 4.09 -9.41 -2.18
C ASP A 122 5.17 -9.04 -1.16
N SER A 123 6.40 -8.96 -1.63
CA SER A 123 7.60 -8.66 -0.82
C SER A 123 7.70 -7.17 -0.46
N GLY A 124 6.63 -6.52 -0.03
CA GLY A 124 6.65 -5.14 0.45
C GLY A 124 7.35 -4.13 -0.48
N THR A 125 7.06 -2.86 -0.37
CA THR A 125 7.67 -1.82 -1.21
C THR A 125 9.08 -1.49 -0.72
N PRO A 126 10.14 -1.68 -1.50
CA PRO A 126 11.48 -1.23 -1.10
C PRO A 126 11.50 0.29 -0.89
N PRO A 127 12.26 0.81 0.09
CA PRO A 127 12.22 2.22 0.50
C PRO A 127 12.58 3.23 -0.61
N SER A 128 13.16 2.78 -1.73
CA SER A 128 13.58 3.64 -2.84
C SER A 128 12.50 3.91 -3.90
N ALA A 129 11.42 3.11 -3.96
CA ALA A 129 10.44 3.23 -5.06
C ALA A 129 9.52 4.47 -4.97
N LYS A 130 9.37 5.08 -3.78
CA LYS A 130 8.53 6.28 -3.63
C LYS A 130 9.19 7.60 -4.07
N ARG A 131 10.50 7.63 -4.31
CA ARG A 131 11.18 8.86 -4.79
C ARG A 131 11.14 9.03 -6.30
N SER A 132 10.99 7.95 -7.09
CA SER A 132 11.03 8.02 -8.55
C SER A 132 9.67 8.34 -9.20
N ALA A 133 8.55 8.09 -8.55
CA ALA A 133 7.23 8.37 -9.11
C ALA A 133 6.85 9.87 -9.10
N LYS A 134 7.45 10.67 -8.19
CA LYS A 134 7.17 12.12 -8.09
C LYS A 134 8.06 12.99 -8.99
N ALA A 135 9.09 12.40 -9.65
CA ALA A 135 10.03 13.12 -10.53
C ALA A 135 9.70 13.01 -12.03
N ARG A 136 8.67 12.25 -12.42
CA ARG A 136 8.18 12.15 -13.81
C ARG A 136 6.99 13.04 -14.14
N GLY A 137 6.73 14.07 -13.32
CA GLY A 137 5.83 15.16 -13.64
C GLY A 137 6.47 16.04 -14.75
N GLY A 138 5.94 15.90 -15.94
CA GLY A 138 6.47 16.39 -17.18
C GLY A 138 6.91 17.85 -17.19
N ARG A 139 8.11 18.05 -17.68
CA ARG A 139 8.57 19.30 -18.25
C ARG A 139 8.11 19.29 -19.72
N PRO A 140 7.26 20.22 -20.17
CA PRO A 140 6.87 20.25 -21.57
C PRO A 140 8.09 20.61 -22.44
N PRO A 141 8.21 20.07 -23.65
CA PRO A 141 9.32 20.38 -24.55
C PRO A 141 9.27 21.86 -24.94
N ARG A 142 10.34 22.58 -24.67
CA ARG A 142 10.53 23.95 -25.13
C ARG A 142 10.51 23.93 -26.66
N ARG A 143 9.48 24.56 -27.21
CA ARG A 143 9.30 24.90 -28.63
C ARG A 143 10.52 25.67 -29.11
N ALA A 144 11.32 25.08 -29.98
CA ALA A 144 12.43 25.72 -30.65
C ALA A 144 11.84 26.83 -31.59
N LYS A 145 12.14 28.09 -31.29
CA LYS A 145 11.90 29.20 -32.17
C LYS A 145 12.84 29.09 -33.37
N GLY A 146 12.25 28.88 -34.54
CA GLY A 146 12.91 28.92 -35.81
C GLY A 146 13.61 30.27 -36.01
N ARG A 147 14.88 30.22 -36.33
CA ARG A 147 15.68 31.34 -36.79
C ARG A 147 15.82 31.21 -38.30
N THR A 148 14.93 31.91 -39.00
CA THR A 148 15.07 32.24 -40.43
C THR A 148 16.39 33.02 -40.63
N LYS A 149 17.28 32.47 -41.41
CA LYS A 149 18.38 33.24 -42.02
C LYS A 149 18.16 33.32 -43.49
N THR A 150 17.91 34.55 -43.87
CA THR A 150 17.84 35.11 -45.22
C THR A 150 19.09 34.83 -46.04
N ARG A 151 18.81 34.56 -47.25
CA ARG A 151 19.63 34.38 -48.44
C ARG A 151 20.41 35.68 -48.76
N ALA A 152 21.70 35.60 -48.97
CA ALA A 152 22.42 36.59 -49.75
C ALA A 152 23.31 35.87 -50.76
N ALA A 153 23.13 36.30 -51.98
CA ALA A 153 23.81 35.83 -53.14
C ALA A 153 25.25 36.44 -53.22
N GLY A 154 26.15 35.69 -53.76
CA GLY A 154 27.52 36.16 -54.04
C GLY A 154 28.23 35.27 -55.05
N ARG A 155 28.22 35.73 -56.23
CA ARG A 155 28.85 35.39 -57.45
C ARG A 155 30.38 35.30 -57.35
N GLY A 156 30.99 34.38 -58.07
CA GLY A 156 32.33 34.74 -58.62
C GLY A 156 33.32 33.60 -58.81
N LYS A 157 33.41 33.15 -60.06
CA LYS A 157 34.60 32.90 -60.87
C LYS A 157 35.68 31.87 -60.47
N SER A 158 35.72 30.75 -61.14
CA SER A 158 36.75 30.35 -62.18
C SER A 158 38.24 30.35 -61.78
N LYS A 159 38.86 29.16 -61.89
CA LYS A 159 40.08 28.88 -62.74
C LYS A 159 40.68 27.53 -62.19
N ALA A 160 40.70 26.49 -62.96
CA ALA A 160 41.68 26.06 -63.95
C ALA A 160 43.08 25.82 -63.35
N GLY A 161 43.60 24.64 -63.58
CA GLY A 161 45.03 24.37 -63.56
C GLY A 161 45.39 23.02 -62.88
N ARG A 162 45.38 21.97 -63.58
CA ARG A 162 46.48 21.39 -64.35
C ARG A 162 47.51 20.58 -63.46
N ARG A 163 47.51 19.25 -63.72
CA ARG A 163 48.65 18.41 -64.06
C ARG A 163 49.61 17.89 -63.02
N ARG A 164 49.72 16.54 -63.13
CA ARG A 164 50.95 15.69 -63.13
C ARG A 164 51.52 15.35 -61.72
N ARG A 165 51.79 14.14 -61.36
CA ARG A 165 52.26 12.87 -61.96
C ARG A 165 51.74 11.72 -61.15
#